data_8182115e24865c840cb91b84154d9217
#
_entry.id   8182115e24865c840cb91b84154d9217
#
_cell.length_a   1.000
_cell.length_b   1.000
_cell.length_c   1.000
_cell.angle_alpha   90.00
_cell.angle_beta   90.00
_cell.angle_gamma   90.00
#
_symmetry.space_group_name_H-M   'P 1'
#
loop_
_entity.id
_entity.type
_entity.pdbx_description
1 polymer ?
#
loop_
_entity_poly.entity_id
_entity_poly.type
_entity_poly.pdbx_seq_one_letter_code
_entity_poly.pdbx_strand_id
1 'polypeptide(L)'
;MKEAVLSGKSITKAFGENTVLHGIDLDIYAGDFTVIMGSSGSGKSTLLYSLSGMDRLSGGQVFYQEQDIANASENELTKLRAGNFGFVFQRTHLISNLTLGENIQMAGLIGNLSDKETKMRTDELIERMKLEKAKDRLPSQVSGGEAQRAAVARAVINKPVILFADEPTGALNKANSEEVLNLISSLNAEGQSVLLVTHDREAALRGNRILYLEDGVIIGELDLPVYEGKDKTREEKLSVWLEGLGW
;
A
#
# COMPACT_ATOMS: atom_id res chain seq x y z
N MET A 1 6.54 22.93 5.20
CA MET A 1 7.02 21.56 5.50
C MET A 1 5.88 20.63 5.17
N LYS A 2 6.15 19.46 4.54
CA LYS A 2 5.12 18.43 4.33
C LYS A 2 4.72 17.86 5.70
N GLU A 3 3.45 17.57 5.89
CA GLU A 3 2.92 16.96 7.10
C GLU A 3 3.17 15.45 7.07
N ALA A 4 3.86 14.91 8.09
CA ALA A 4 4.07 13.49 8.24
C ALA A 4 2.80 12.86 8.84
N VAL A 5 2.20 11.91 8.12
CA VAL A 5 1.02 11.15 8.60
C VAL A 5 1.41 9.88 9.33
N LEU A 6 2.61 9.37 9.05
CA LEU A 6 3.19 8.21 9.73
C LEU A 6 4.70 8.40 9.84
N SER A 7 5.27 8.15 11.01
CA SER A 7 6.71 8.27 11.27
C SER A 7 7.23 7.03 11.97
N GLY A 8 8.26 6.42 11.41
CA GLY A 8 9.04 5.36 12.05
C GLY A 8 10.34 5.91 12.61
N LYS A 9 10.71 5.49 13.81
CA LYS A 9 11.95 5.90 14.49
C LYS A 9 12.72 4.67 14.97
N SER A 10 13.94 4.52 14.45
CA SER A 10 14.87 3.42 14.77
C SER A 10 14.19 2.04 14.69
N ILE A 11 13.38 1.82 13.63
CA ILE A 11 12.61 0.59 13.46
C ILE A 11 13.55 -0.60 13.34
N THR A 12 13.41 -1.54 14.26
CA THR A 12 14.11 -2.83 14.22
C THR A 12 13.11 -3.98 14.21
N LYS A 13 13.41 -5.01 13.43
CA LYS A 13 12.62 -6.24 13.39
C LYS A 13 13.52 -7.45 13.30
N ALA A 14 13.34 -8.40 14.21
CA ALA A 14 14.02 -9.68 14.21
C ALA A 14 13.00 -10.82 14.27
N PHE A 15 13.32 -11.94 13.64
CA PHE A 15 12.60 -13.21 13.71
C PHE A 15 13.56 -14.25 14.28
N GLY A 16 13.41 -14.56 15.58
CA GLY A 16 14.39 -15.34 16.32
C GLY A 16 15.73 -14.61 16.38
N GLU A 17 16.80 -15.25 15.90
CA GLU A 17 18.15 -14.68 15.88
C GLU A 17 18.43 -13.83 14.61
N ASN A 18 17.53 -13.88 13.61
CA ASN A 18 17.72 -13.17 12.34
C ASN A 18 17.09 -11.78 12.41
N THR A 19 17.93 -10.73 12.43
CA THR A 19 17.46 -9.33 12.31
C THR A 19 17.26 -8.98 10.84
N VAL A 20 16.08 -8.49 10.50
CA VAL A 20 15.65 -8.13 9.13
C VAL A 20 15.64 -6.63 8.93
N LEU A 21 15.33 -5.82 9.94
CA LEU A 21 15.36 -4.36 9.90
C LEU A 21 16.33 -3.82 10.95
N HIS A 22 17.19 -2.88 10.54
CA HIS A 22 18.34 -2.45 11.30
C HIS A 22 18.30 -0.97 11.70
N GLY A 23 17.23 -0.53 12.38
CA GLY A 23 17.12 0.85 12.90
C GLY A 23 16.73 1.87 11.85
N ILE A 24 15.66 1.63 11.11
CA ILE A 24 15.18 2.49 10.03
C ILE A 24 14.42 3.70 10.60
N ASP A 25 14.80 4.90 10.14
CA ASP A 25 14.04 6.13 10.29
C ASP A 25 13.33 6.46 8.98
N LEU A 26 12.01 6.72 9.04
CA LEU A 26 11.19 6.95 7.85
C LEU A 26 9.95 7.75 8.17
N ASP A 27 9.66 8.80 7.40
CA ASP A 27 8.41 9.54 7.43
C ASP A 27 7.60 9.29 6.16
N ILE A 28 6.29 9.11 6.28
CA ILE A 28 5.32 9.09 5.18
C ILE A 28 4.51 10.37 5.25
N TYR A 29 4.46 11.11 4.14
CA TYR A 29 3.82 12.42 4.11
C TYR A 29 2.42 12.37 3.50
N ALA A 30 1.56 13.30 3.94
CA ALA A 30 0.21 13.45 3.42
C ALA A 30 0.23 13.68 1.90
N GLY A 31 -0.57 12.89 1.17
CA GLY A 31 -0.71 12.99 -0.28
C GLY A 31 0.49 12.50 -1.10
N ASP A 32 1.59 12.08 -0.49
CA ASP A 32 2.73 11.52 -1.22
C ASP A 32 2.44 10.08 -1.69
N PHE A 33 3.00 9.73 -2.84
CA PHE A 33 3.14 8.36 -3.30
C PHE A 33 4.57 7.90 -3.01
N THR A 34 4.79 7.35 -1.82
CA THR A 34 6.09 6.81 -1.41
C THR A 34 6.24 5.37 -1.90
N VAL A 35 7.37 5.06 -2.53
CA VAL A 35 7.72 3.70 -2.95
C VAL A 35 8.96 3.24 -2.21
N ILE A 36 8.94 2.01 -1.69
CA ILE A 36 10.12 1.34 -1.19
C ILE A 36 10.51 0.26 -2.19
N MET A 37 11.64 0.44 -2.86
CA MET A 37 12.26 -0.53 -3.74
C MET A 37 13.33 -1.34 -3.02
N GLY A 38 13.76 -2.42 -3.63
CA GLY A 38 14.86 -3.28 -3.16
C GLY A 38 14.74 -4.70 -3.69
N SER A 39 15.79 -5.49 -3.55
CA SER A 39 15.84 -6.89 -3.96
C SER A 39 14.85 -7.77 -3.16
N SER A 40 14.58 -8.98 -3.65
CA SER A 40 13.81 -9.95 -2.87
C SER A 40 14.54 -10.27 -1.57
N GLY A 41 13.81 -10.27 -0.46
CA GLY A 41 14.40 -10.54 0.87
C GLY A 41 15.01 -9.33 1.57
N SER A 42 15.07 -8.14 0.98
CA SER A 42 15.66 -6.93 1.60
C SER A 42 14.88 -6.39 2.82
N GLY A 43 13.66 -6.91 3.09
CA GLY A 43 12.85 -6.49 4.25
C GLY A 43 11.67 -5.56 3.93
N LYS A 44 11.34 -5.30 2.65
CA LYS A 44 10.29 -4.35 2.23
C LYS A 44 8.92 -4.62 2.84
N SER A 45 8.39 -5.83 2.67
CA SER A 45 7.09 -6.21 3.26
C SER A 45 7.15 -6.20 4.79
N THR A 46 8.28 -6.60 5.38
CA THR A 46 8.51 -6.51 6.82
C THR A 46 8.42 -5.07 7.32
N LEU A 47 9.04 -4.12 6.59
CA LEU A 47 8.98 -2.70 6.93
C LEU A 47 7.53 -2.16 6.79
N LEU A 48 6.83 -2.50 5.71
CA LEU A 48 5.43 -2.11 5.50
C LEU A 48 4.54 -2.64 6.63
N TYR A 49 4.67 -3.92 7.01
CA TYR A 49 3.87 -4.53 8.08
C TYR A 49 4.21 -3.98 9.46
N SER A 50 5.49 -3.66 9.69
CA SER A 50 5.94 -2.99 10.91
C SER A 50 5.35 -1.58 11.05
N LEU A 51 5.38 -0.78 9.98
CA LEU A 51 4.81 0.57 9.92
C LEU A 51 3.29 0.60 10.09
N SER A 52 2.60 -0.41 9.57
CA SER A 52 1.14 -0.49 9.64
C SER A 52 0.60 -1.17 10.91
N GLY A 53 1.49 -1.60 11.82
CA GLY A 53 1.12 -2.35 13.01
C GLY A 53 0.50 -3.72 12.72
N MET A 54 0.71 -4.27 11.52
CA MET A 54 0.36 -5.67 11.21
C MET A 54 1.33 -6.65 11.87
N ASP A 55 2.60 -6.24 12.00
CA ASP A 55 3.63 -7.01 12.69
C ASP A 55 4.27 -6.14 13.77
N ARG A 56 4.52 -6.73 14.94
CA ARG A 56 5.13 -6.06 16.09
C ARG A 56 6.60 -5.79 15.83
N LEU A 57 7.07 -4.61 16.21
CA LEU A 57 8.48 -4.28 16.20
C LEU A 57 9.26 -5.12 17.23
N SER A 58 10.54 -5.34 16.94
CA SER A 58 11.50 -5.80 17.96
C SER A 58 12.11 -4.64 18.74
N GLY A 59 12.11 -3.42 18.15
CA GLY A 59 12.54 -2.19 18.79
C GLY A 59 12.22 -0.98 17.91
N GLY A 60 12.34 0.21 18.47
CA GLY A 60 11.96 1.46 17.81
C GLY A 60 10.51 1.85 18.09
N GLN A 61 10.03 2.84 17.36
CA GLN A 61 8.69 3.42 17.54
C GLN A 61 8.05 3.70 16.19
N VAL A 62 6.73 3.66 16.13
CA VAL A 62 5.94 4.11 14.97
C VAL A 62 4.86 5.05 15.47
N PHE A 63 4.85 6.26 14.94
CA PHE A 63 3.86 7.28 15.24
C PHE A 63 2.90 7.43 14.07
N TYR A 64 1.61 7.20 14.32
CA TYR A 64 0.53 7.62 13.45
C TYR A 64 -0.01 8.94 13.98
N GLN A 65 0.18 10.02 13.19
CA GLN A 65 0.00 11.38 13.70
C GLN A 65 0.90 11.58 14.94
N GLU A 66 0.34 11.83 16.12
CA GLU A 66 1.11 12.00 17.38
C GLU A 66 1.04 10.77 18.31
N GLN A 67 0.33 9.71 17.90
CA GLN A 67 0.14 8.50 18.71
C GLN A 67 1.18 7.44 18.40
N ASP A 68 1.92 6.98 19.40
CA ASP A 68 2.79 5.80 19.27
C ASP A 68 1.94 4.53 19.14
N ILE A 69 1.94 3.95 17.93
CA ILE A 69 1.19 2.72 17.62
C ILE A 69 2.00 1.44 17.83
N ALA A 70 3.32 1.53 18.03
CA ALA A 70 4.16 0.35 18.27
C ALA A 70 3.80 -0.34 19.60
N ASN A 71 3.36 0.46 20.60
CA ASN A 71 2.97 -0.01 21.91
C ASN A 71 1.44 -0.13 22.08
N ALA A 72 0.65 0.15 21.04
CA ALA A 72 -0.80 0.07 21.09
C ALA A 72 -1.29 -1.38 21.30
N SER A 73 -2.42 -1.55 21.96
CA SER A 73 -3.08 -2.85 22.12
C SER A 73 -3.60 -3.35 20.77
N GLU A 74 -3.81 -4.66 20.63
CA GLU A 74 -4.35 -5.24 19.39
C GLU A 74 -5.75 -4.68 19.05
N ASN A 75 -6.55 -4.35 20.07
CA ASN A 75 -7.86 -3.74 19.85
C ASN A 75 -7.76 -2.33 19.26
N GLU A 76 -6.78 -1.53 19.71
CA GLU A 76 -6.52 -0.19 19.16
C GLU A 76 -5.97 -0.29 17.72
N LEU A 77 -5.00 -1.19 17.48
CA LEU A 77 -4.48 -1.44 16.14
C LEU A 77 -5.56 -1.95 15.17
N THR A 78 -6.47 -2.81 15.64
CA THR A 78 -7.58 -3.30 14.82
C THR A 78 -8.50 -2.16 14.40
N LYS A 79 -8.87 -1.25 15.31
CA LYS A 79 -9.68 -0.07 15.00
C LYS A 79 -8.96 0.89 14.06
N LEU A 80 -7.67 1.11 14.28
CA LEU A 80 -6.84 1.97 13.45
C LEU A 80 -6.77 1.41 12.01
N ARG A 81 -6.46 0.13 11.86
CA ARG A 81 -6.42 -0.54 10.55
C ARG A 81 -7.77 -0.52 9.84
N ALA A 82 -8.86 -0.74 10.55
CA ALA A 82 -10.19 -0.75 9.95
C ALA A 82 -10.64 0.61 9.42
N GLY A 83 -10.26 1.71 10.08
CA GLY A 83 -10.74 3.05 9.72
C GLY A 83 -9.74 3.90 8.93
N ASN A 84 -8.45 3.78 9.24
CA ASN A 84 -7.44 4.72 8.76
C ASN A 84 -6.40 4.13 7.81
N PHE A 85 -6.29 2.80 7.71
CA PHE A 85 -5.31 2.12 6.86
C PHE A 85 -6.01 1.22 5.85
N GLY A 86 -5.71 1.42 4.57
CA GLY A 86 -6.12 0.52 3.50
C GLY A 86 -4.99 -0.44 3.16
N PHE A 87 -5.31 -1.68 2.78
CA PHE A 87 -4.31 -2.69 2.43
C PHE A 87 -4.61 -3.37 1.11
N VAL A 88 -3.61 -3.35 0.22
CA VAL A 88 -3.59 -4.10 -1.05
C VAL A 88 -2.38 -5.01 -1.05
N PHE A 89 -2.58 -6.30 -1.24
CA PHE A 89 -1.54 -7.32 -1.21
C PHE A 89 -1.34 -7.94 -2.59
N GLN A 90 -0.21 -8.60 -2.82
CA GLN A 90 0.07 -9.38 -4.02
C GLN A 90 -0.99 -10.47 -4.24
N ARG A 91 -1.35 -11.20 -3.17
CA ARG A 91 -2.55 -12.05 -3.14
C ARG A 91 -3.71 -11.24 -2.60
N THR A 92 -4.83 -11.23 -3.29
CA THR A 92 -5.96 -10.33 -2.99
C THR A 92 -6.55 -10.48 -1.59
N HIS A 93 -6.40 -11.66 -0.97
CA HIS A 93 -7.02 -12.00 0.32
C HIS A 93 -8.52 -11.65 0.38
N LEU A 94 -9.23 -11.84 -0.74
CA LEU A 94 -10.68 -11.77 -0.79
C LEU A 94 -11.28 -13.00 -0.10
N ILE A 95 -12.36 -12.80 0.62
CA ILE A 95 -13.11 -13.87 1.27
C ILE A 95 -13.77 -14.70 0.16
N SER A 96 -13.40 -15.97 0.05
CA SER A 96 -13.70 -16.83 -1.10
C SER A 96 -15.18 -17.17 -1.29
N ASN A 97 -15.97 -17.12 -0.23
CA ASN A 97 -17.41 -17.39 -0.22
C ASN A 97 -18.28 -16.14 -0.23
N LEU A 98 -17.68 -14.96 -0.41
CA LEU A 98 -18.36 -13.69 -0.64
C LEU A 98 -18.11 -13.24 -2.08
N THR A 99 -19.10 -12.61 -2.69
CA THR A 99 -18.96 -11.93 -3.99
C THR A 99 -17.98 -10.77 -3.89
N LEU A 100 -17.55 -10.22 -5.02
CA LEU A 100 -16.67 -9.04 -5.01
C LEU A 100 -17.33 -7.85 -4.31
N GLY A 101 -18.62 -7.61 -4.58
CA GLY A 101 -19.40 -6.57 -3.92
C GLY A 101 -19.48 -6.76 -2.40
N GLU A 102 -19.77 -7.98 -1.94
CA GLU A 102 -19.85 -8.31 -0.51
C GLU A 102 -18.48 -8.17 0.18
N ASN A 103 -17.36 -8.52 -0.48
CA ASN A 103 -16.01 -8.29 0.04
C ASN A 103 -15.74 -6.80 0.31
N ILE A 104 -16.20 -5.92 -0.59
CA ILE A 104 -16.07 -4.46 -0.43
C ILE A 104 -16.97 -3.97 0.71
N GLN A 105 -18.26 -4.39 0.73
CA GLN A 105 -19.22 -4.01 1.76
C GLN A 105 -18.77 -4.42 3.16
N MET A 106 -18.26 -5.63 3.31
CA MET A 106 -17.77 -6.14 4.60
C MET A 106 -16.72 -5.22 5.21
N ALA A 107 -15.78 -4.71 4.41
CA ALA A 107 -14.77 -3.78 4.90
C ALA A 107 -15.38 -2.43 5.36
N GLY A 108 -16.40 -1.93 4.66
CA GLY A 108 -17.13 -0.73 5.07
C GLY A 108 -17.81 -0.90 6.42
N LEU A 109 -18.51 -2.03 6.62
CA LEU A 109 -19.18 -2.35 7.89
C LEU A 109 -18.19 -2.53 9.05
N ILE A 110 -17.06 -3.18 8.82
CA ILE A 110 -15.98 -3.32 9.82
C ILE A 110 -15.41 -1.95 10.19
N GLY A 111 -15.30 -1.02 9.23
CA GLY A 111 -14.86 0.37 9.44
C GLY A 111 -15.92 1.29 10.05
N ASN A 112 -17.05 0.74 10.52
CA ASN A 112 -18.16 1.46 11.15
C ASN A 112 -18.95 2.40 10.24
N LEU A 113 -18.95 2.18 8.92
CA LEU A 113 -19.90 2.84 8.04
C LEU A 113 -21.32 2.31 8.30
N SER A 114 -22.32 3.18 8.18
CA SER A 114 -23.71 2.74 8.17
C SER A 114 -24.01 1.88 6.94
N ASP A 115 -25.03 1.01 7.01
CA ASP A 115 -25.45 0.16 5.88
C ASP A 115 -25.71 1.00 4.62
N LYS A 116 -26.35 2.15 4.78
CA LYS A 116 -26.64 3.07 3.67
C LYS A 116 -25.37 3.63 3.02
N GLU A 117 -24.42 4.10 3.83
CA GLU A 117 -23.14 4.62 3.34
C GLU A 117 -22.29 3.52 2.72
N THR A 118 -22.26 2.33 3.34
CA THR A 118 -21.53 1.16 2.82
C THR A 118 -22.05 0.82 1.43
N LYS A 119 -23.37 0.73 1.26
CA LYS A 119 -23.97 0.42 -0.05
C LYS A 119 -23.65 1.49 -1.09
N MET A 120 -23.83 2.76 -0.75
CA MET A 120 -23.54 3.89 -1.65
C MET A 120 -22.09 3.89 -2.10
N ARG A 121 -21.14 3.79 -1.16
CA ARG A 121 -19.72 3.77 -1.48
C ARG A 121 -19.30 2.52 -2.26
N THR A 122 -19.93 1.37 -1.98
CA THR A 122 -19.69 0.14 -2.74
C THR A 122 -20.09 0.32 -4.19
N ASP A 123 -21.28 0.87 -4.45
CA ASP A 123 -21.77 1.09 -5.82
C ASP A 123 -20.84 2.08 -6.58
N GLU A 124 -20.42 3.17 -5.95
CA GLU A 124 -19.44 4.13 -6.48
C GLU A 124 -18.10 3.46 -6.82
N LEU A 125 -17.57 2.63 -5.90
CA LEU A 125 -16.31 1.93 -6.11
C LEU A 125 -16.42 0.84 -7.17
N ILE A 126 -17.51 0.12 -7.26
CA ILE A 126 -17.76 -0.87 -8.32
C ILE A 126 -17.68 -0.21 -9.70
N GLU A 127 -18.35 0.94 -9.89
CA GLU A 127 -18.28 1.71 -11.11
C GLU A 127 -16.87 2.21 -11.41
N ARG A 128 -16.23 2.86 -10.44
CA ARG A 128 -14.86 3.38 -10.56
C ARG A 128 -13.83 2.30 -10.92
N MET A 129 -13.97 1.11 -10.35
CA MET A 129 -13.06 -0.03 -10.59
C MET A 129 -13.46 -0.86 -11.81
N LYS A 130 -14.52 -0.48 -12.55
CA LYS A 130 -15.06 -1.22 -13.71
C LYS A 130 -15.38 -2.67 -13.38
N LEU A 131 -16.13 -2.87 -12.30
CA LEU A 131 -16.49 -4.19 -11.77
C LEU A 131 -18.00 -4.49 -11.89
N GLU A 132 -18.78 -3.70 -12.62
CA GLU A 132 -20.25 -3.81 -12.72
C GLU A 132 -20.69 -5.22 -13.14
N LYS A 133 -19.96 -5.85 -14.06
CA LYS A 133 -20.23 -7.21 -14.56
C LYS A 133 -19.73 -8.33 -13.65
N ALA A 134 -18.86 -7.99 -12.69
CA ALA A 134 -18.19 -8.96 -11.83
C ALA A 134 -18.63 -8.86 -10.36
N LYS A 135 -19.36 -7.81 -9.97
CA LYS A 135 -19.69 -7.52 -8.56
C LYS A 135 -20.40 -8.66 -7.83
N ASP A 136 -21.26 -9.40 -8.53
CA ASP A 136 -22.05 -10.49 -7.97
C ASP A 136 -21.39 -11.87 -8.15
N ARG A 137 -20.11 -11.90 -8.61
CA ARG A 137 -19.33 -13.12 -8.77
C ARG A 137 -18.40 -13.36 -7.58
N LEU A 138 -18.13 -14.63 -7.32
CA LEU A 138 -17.13 -15.05 -6.33
C LEU A 138 -15.71 -14.81 -6.85
N PRO A 139 -14.68 -14.65 -5.97
CA PRO A 139 -13.29 -14.49 -6.38
C PRO A 139 -12.76 -15.58 -7.33
N SER A 140 -13.28 -16.81 -7.21
CA SER A 140 -12.92 -17.94 -8.10
C SER A 140 -13.51 -17.86 -9.51
N GLN A 141 -14.43 -16.93 -9.76
CA GLN A 141 -15.18 -16.80 -11.02
C GLN A 141 -14.77 -15.56 -11.83
N VAL A 142 -13.74 -14.87 -11.39
CA VAL A 142 -13.27 -13.61 -12.01
C VAL A 142 -11.79 -13.71 -12.38
N SER A 143 -11.34 -12.81 -13.24
CA SER A 143 -9.92 -12.69 -13.59
C SER A 143 -9.10 -12.15 -12.41
N GLY A 144 -7.78 -12.41 -12.40
CA GLY A 144 -6.88 -11.85 -11.39
C GLY A 144 -6.89 -10.32 -11.34
N GLY A 145 -7.07 -9.65 -12.49
CA GLY A 145 -7.20 -8.19 -12.55
C GLY A 145 -8.49 -7.69 -11.90
N GLU A 146 -9.64 -8.33 -12.15
CA GLU A 146 -10.91 -7.99 -11.49
C GLU A 146 -10.82 -8.21 -9.98
N ALA A 147 -10.25 -9.34 -9.54
CA ALA A 147 -10.04 -9.62 -8.12
C ALA A 147 -9.14 -8.57 -7.46
N GLN A 148 -8.06 -8.15 -8.13
CA GLN A 148 -7.16 -7.13 -7.60
C GLN A 148 -7.81 -5.75 -7.54
N ARG A 149 -8.60 -5.35 -8.55
CA ARG A 149 -9.37 -4.10 -8.51
C ARG A 149 -10.41 -4.11 -7.38
N ALA A 150 -11.04 -5.25 -7.11
CA ALA A 150 -11.93 -5.41 -5.95
C ALA A 150 -11.16 -5.30 -4.62
N ALA A 151 -9.94 -5.83 -4.54
CA ALA A 151 -9.08 -5.66 -3.37
C ALA A 151 -8.69 -4.19 -3.14
N VAL A 152 -8.41 -3.42 -4.21
CA VAL A 152 -8.19 -1.96 -4.12
C VAL A 152 -9.46 -1.26 -3.64
N ALA A 153 -10.64 -1.57 -4.20
CA ALA A 153 -11.92 -1.00 -3.77
C ALA A 153 -12.18 -1.27 -2.28
N ARG A 154 -11.97 -2.51 -1.84
CA ARG A 154 -12.08 -2.92 -0.43
C ARG A 154 -11.13 -2.11 0.47
N ALA A 155 -9.91 -1.84 0.02
CA ALA A 155 -8.92 -1.11 0.77
C ALA A 155 -9.30 0.37 0.98
N VAL A 156 -10.04 0.98 0.06
CA VAL A 156 -10.34 2.42 0.09
C VAL A 156 -11.77 2.78 0.48
N ILE A 157 -12.65 1.81 0.74
CA ILE A 157 -14.06 2.09 1.06
C ILE A 157 -14.23 2.99 2.30
N ASN A 158 -13.34 2.86 3.28
CA ASN A 158 -13.33 3.66 4.51
C ASN A 158 -12.60 4.99 4.37
N LYS A 159 -12.13 5.36 3.16
CA LYS A 159 -11.31 6.57 2.90
C LYS A 159 -10.10 6.63 3.85
N PRO A 160 -9.23 5.62 3.83
CA PRO A 160 -8.09 5.55 4.75
C PRO A 160 -7.14 6.73 4.55
N VAL A 161 -6.43 7.10 5.60
CA VAL A 161 -5.37 8.13 5.54
C VAL A 161 -4.20 7.64 4.71
N ILE A 162 -3.86 6.35 4.82
CA ILE A 162 -2.76 5.72 4.09
C ILE A 162 -3.24 4.44 3.41
N LEU A 163 -2.89 4.27 2.13
CA LEU A 163 -3.01 3.04 1.38
C LEU A 163 -1.65 2.32 1.37
N PHE A 164 -1.55 1.20 2.06
CA PHE A 164 -0.41 0.30 2.04
C PHE A 164 -0.58 -0.72 0.90
N ALA A 165 0.41 -0.84 0.03
CA ALA A 165 0.39 -1.74 -1.12
C ALA A 165 1.65 -2.61 -1.15
N ASP A 166 1.48 -3.90 -0.88
CA ASP A 166 2.56 -4.89 -0.90
C ASP A 166 2.54 -5.67 -2.22
N GLU A 167 3.46 -5.34 -3.13
CA GLU A 167 3.58 -5.95 -4.47
C GLU A 167 2.21 -6.07 -5.19
N PRO A 168 1.40 -5.00 -5.29
CA PRO A 168 -0.02 -5.08 -5.69
C PRO A 168 -0.24 -5.63 -7.10
N THR A 169 0.81 -5.74 -7.91
CA THR A 169 0.76 -6.21 -9.29
C THR A 169 1.58 -7.47 -9.55
N GLY A 170 2.26 -8.00 -8.54
CA GLY A 170 3.23 -9.10 -8.69
C GLY A 170 2.65 -10.45 -9.19
N ALA A 171 1.32 -10.64 -9.14
CA ALA A 171 0.64 -11.83 -9.65
C ALA A 171 -0.14 -11.58 -10.96
N LEU A 172 -0.02 -10.38 -11.57
CA LEU A 172 -0.81 -9.95 -12.72
C LEU A 172 0.01 -9.93 -14.00
N ASN A 173 -0.68 -10.05 -15.16
CA ASN A 173 -0.07 -9.75 -16.44
C ASN A 173 0.09 -8.23 -16.61
N LYS A 174 0.90 -7.81 -17.59
CA LYS A 174 1.26 -6.41 -17.83
C LYS A 174 0.04 -5.48 -17.97
N ALA A 175 -0.99 -5.88 -18.71
CA ALA A 175 -2.17 -5.06 -18.93
C ALA A 175 -2.95 -4.82 -17.63
N ASN A 176 -3.22 -5.87 -16.86
CA ASN A 176 -3.90 -5.77 -15.57
C ASN A 176 -3.06 -5.01 -14.53
N SER A 177 -1.71 -5.17 -14.56
CA SER A 177 -0.80 -4.41 -13.71
C SER A 177 -0.91 -2.90 -13.97
N GLU A 178 -0.91 -2.50 -15.26
CA GLU A 178 -1.04 -1.11 -15.65
C GLU A 178 -2.40 -0.52 -15.21
N GLU A 179 -3.50 -1.28 -15.35
CA GLU A 179 -4.82 -0.84 -14.87
C GLU A 179 -4.84 -0.63 -13.34
N VAL A 180 -4.31 -1.56 -12.56
CA VAL A 180 -4.26 -1.45 -11.08
C VAL A 180 -3.38 -0.27 -10.65
N LEU A 181 -2.21 -0.10 -11.26
CA LEU A 181 -1.33 1.03 -10.97
C LEU A 181 -1.97 2.37 -11.35
N ASN A 182 -2.69 2.44 -12.47
CA ASN A 182 -3.43 3.64 -12.87
C ASN A 182 -4.53 4.00 -11.85
N LEU A 183 -5.24 3.01 -11.31
CA LEU A 183 -6.23 3.23 -10.25
C LEU A 183 -5.57 3.76 -8.98
N ILE A 184 -4.48 3.16 -8.51
CA ILE A 184 -3.76 3.64 -7.32
C ILE A 184 -3.22 5.06 -7.56
N SER A 185 -2.66 5.35 -8.76
CA SER A 185 -2.20 6.69 -9.11
C SER A 185 -3.35 7.72 -9.15
N SER A 186 -4.54 7.33 -9.64
CA SER A 186 -5.70 8.23 -9.62
C SER A 186 -6.19 8.53 -8.20
N LEU A 187 -6.14 7.55 -7.29
CA LEU A 187 -6.43 7.77 -5.88
C LEU A 187 -5.44 8.75 -5.25
N ASN A 188 -4.15 8.59 -5.57
CA ASN A 188 -3.10 9.49 -5.07
C ASN A 188 -3.28 10.93 -5.61
N ALA A 189 -3.61 11.10 -6.90
CA ALA A 189 -3.89 12.41 -7.48
C ALA A 189 -5.08 13.13 -6.81
N GLU A 190 -5.98 12.38 -6.16
CA GLU A 190 -7.08 12.91 -5.35
C GLU A 190 -6.69 13.15 -3.88
N GLY A 191 -5.40 12.99 -3.53
CA GLY A 191 -4.86 13.27 -2.19
C GLY A 191 -4.66 12.05 -1.29
N GLN A 192 -4.89 10.82 -1.79
CA GLN A 192 -4.60 9.60 -1.03
C GLN A 192 -3.10 9.42 -0.83
N SER A 193 -2.64 9.35 0.43
CA SER A 193 -1.27 8.95 0.73
C SER A 193 -1.08 7.46 0.43
N VAL A 194 0.00 7.12 -0.28
CA VAL A 194 0.30 5.74 -0.69
C VAL A 194 1.70 5.36 -0.21
N LEU A 195 1.82 4.19 0.42
CA LEU A 195 3.09 3.50 0.63
C LEU A 195 3.05 2.17 -0.14
N LEU A 196 3.83 2.11 -1.21
CA LEU A 196 3.94 0.92 -2.05
C LEU A 196 5.31 0.28 -1.88
N VAL A 197 5.37 -1.03 -1.68
CA VAL A 197 6.63 -1.78 -1.73
C VAL A 197 6.64 -2.64 -2.98
N THR A 198 7.76 -2.65 -3.69
CA THR A 198 7.89 -3.40 -4.94
C THR A 198 9.36 -3.57 -5.37
N HIS A 199 9.59 -4.57 -6.24
CA HIS A 199 10.81 -4.68 -7.04
C HIS A 199 10.58 -4.30 -8.51
N ASP A 200 9.35 -3.92 -8.90
CA ASP A 200 8.98 -3.55 -10.26
C ASP A 200 9.24 -2.05 -10.51
N ARG A 201 10.04 -1.75 -11.57
CA ARG A 201 10.38 -0.38 -11.98
C ARG A 201 9.16 0.40 -12.49
N GLU A 202 8.24 -0.22 -13.20
CA GLU A 202 7.02 0.42 -13.71
C GLU A 202 6.10 0.87 -12.56
N ALA A 203 6.03 0.05 -11.50
CA ALA A 203 5.32 0.42 -10.28
C ALA A 203 6.06 1.56 -9.53
N ALA A 204 7.38 1.50 -9.46
CA ALA A 204 8.19 2.53 -8.80
C ALA A 204 8.08 3.90 -9.48
N LEU A 205 7.95 3.91 -10.81
CA LEU A 205 7.74 5.15 -11.57
C LEU A 205 6.46 5.91 -11.19
N ARG A 206 5.53 5.32 -10.44
CA ARG A 206 4.33 6.01 -9.95
C ARG A 206 4.60 6.88 -8.73
N GLY A 207 5.66 6.58 -7.97
CA GLY A 207 6.01 7.30 -6.75
C GLY A 207 6.63 8.67 -7.04
N ASN A 208 6.29 9.67 -6.24
CA ASN A 208 7.00 10.95 -6.23
C ASN A 208 8.16 10.94 -5.22
N ARG A 209 8.25 9.90 -4.39
CA ARG A 209 9.35 9.66 -3.46
C ARG A 209 9.71 8.17 -3.47
N ILE A 210 10.95 7.84 -3.79
CA ILE A 210 11.41 6.45 -3.92
C ILE A 210 12.56 6.22 -2.96
N LEU A 211 12.42 5.21 -2.12
CA LEU A 211 13.42 4.76 -1.15
C LEU A 211 13.98 3.42 -1.61
N TYR A 212 15.26 3.20 -1.46
CA TYR A 212 15.87 1.91 -1.75
C TYR A 212 16.30 1.21 -0.47
N LEU A 213 15.72 0.05 -0.23
CA LEU A 213 15.98 -0.81 0.93
C LEU A 213 16.89 -1.97 0.52
N GLU A 214 18.03 -2.08 1.16
CA GLU A 214 18.97 -3.19 1.01
C GLU A 214 19.39 -3.69 2.39
N ASP A 215 19.40 -4.99 2.58
CA ASP A 215 19.80 -5.66 3.83
C ASP A 215 19.23 -4.99 5.10
N GLY A 216 17.95 -4.61 5.05
CA GLY A 216 17.24 -4.03 6.19
C GLY A 216 17.59 -2.58 6.53
N VAL A 217 18.28 -1.85 5.65
CA VAL A 217 18.57 -0.41 5.79
C VAL A 217 18.18 0.37 4.54
N ILE A 218 17.75 1.62 4.70
CA ILE A 218 17.51 2.52 3.55
C ILE A 218 18.84 3.11 3.14
N ILE A 219 19.30 2.77 1.92
CA ILE A 219 20.61 3.21 1.39
C ILE A 219 20.49 4.35 0.37
N GLY A 220 19.29 4.72 -0.03
CA GLY A 220 19.08 5.80 -0.99
C GLY A 220 17.66 6.33 -0.99
N GLU A 221 17.52 7.59 -1.39
CA GLU A 221 16.25 8.29 -1.60
C GLU A 221 16.30 9.08 -2.89
N LEU A 222 15.23 9.02 -3.69
CA LEU A 222 15.05 9.76 -4.93
C LEU A 222 13.70 10.47 -4.91
N ASP A 223 13.73 11.80 -5.01
CA ASP A 223 12.52 12.60 -5.23
C ASP A 223 12.28 12.82 -6.72
N LEU A 224 11.04 12.59 -7.14
CA LEU A 224 10.55 12.83 -8.48
C LEU A 224 9.33 13.77 -8.42
N PRO A 225 8.99 14.48 -9.50
CA PRO A 225 7.73 15.20 -9.58
C PRO A 225 6.53 14.26 -9.39
N VAL A 226 5.34 14.80 -9.09
CA VAL A 226 4.10 14.01 -9.08
C VAL A 226 3.94 13.30 -10.43
N TYR A 227 3.43 12.06 -10.40
CA TYR A 227 3.26 11.26 -11.61
C TYR A 227 2.05 11.76 -12.43
N GLU A 228 2.30 12.22 -13.65
CA GLU A 228 1.28 12.71 -14.59
C GLU A 228 1.16 11.82 -15.84
N GLY A 229 1.87 10.70 -15.86
CA GLY A 229 1.90 9.76 -16.99
C GLY A 229 3.32 9.30 -17.31
N LYS A 230 3.46 8.54 -18.41
CA LYS A 230 4.77 8.04 -18.86
C LYS A 230 5.65 9.20 -19.31
N ASP A 231 6.83 9.33 -18.72
CA ASP A 231 7.83 10.37 -18.99
C ASP A 231 9.21 9.75 -19.05
N LYS A 232 9.88 9.88 -20.21
CA LYS A 232 11.22 9.35 -20.43
C LYS A 232 12.26 9.95 -19.47
N THR A 233 12.16 11.23 -19.16
CA THR A 233 13.08 11.87 -18.22
C THR A 233 12.98 11.26 -16.83
N ARG A 234 11.77 10.88 -16.43
CA ARG A 234 11.50 10.20 -15.17
C ARG A 234 12.08 8.78 -15.17
N GLU A 235 11.88 8.05 -16.27
CA GLU A 235 12.44 6.70 -16.47
C GLU A 235 13.96 6.72 -16.44
N GLU A 236 14.60 7.69 -17.13
CA GLU A 236 16.05 7.87 -17.16
C GLU A 236 16.60 8.20 -15.76
N LYS A 237 15.98 9.13 -15.02
CA LYS A 237 16.39 9.49 -13.67
C LYS A 237 16.35 8.28 -12.72
N LEU A 238 15.25 7.51 -12.74
CA LEU A 238 15.13 6.31 -11.92
C LEU A 238 16.20 5.27 -12.32
N SER A 239 16.43 5.08 -13.64
CA SER A 239 17.41 4.11 -14.13
C SER A 239 18.82 4.45 -13.66
N VAL A 240 19.27 5.67 -13.88
CA VAL A 240 20.62 6.14 -13.49
C VAL A 240 20.81 6.04 -11.98
N TRP A 241 19.77 6.39 -11.21
CA TRP A 241 19.84 6.30 -9.75
C TRP A 241 19.93 4.86 -9.26
N LEU A 242 19.15 3.93 -9.82
CA LEU A 242 19.21 2.51 -9.47
C LEU A 242 20.55 1.87 -9.87
N GLU A 243 21.08 2.18 -11.08
CA GLU A 243 22.43 1.74 -11.51
C GLU A 243 23.50 2.21 -10.53
N GLY A 244 23.39 3.44 -10.01
CA GLY A 244 24.29 3.97 -9.00
C GLY A 244 24.26 3.23 -7.67
N LEU A 245 23.16 2.52 -7.37
CA LEU A 245 22.98 1.66 -6.20
C LEU A 245 23.33 0.18 -6.47
N GLY A 246 23.72 -0.16 -7.70
CA GLY A 246 24.11 -1.53 -8.08
C GLY A 246 22.95 -2.44 -8.43
N TRP A 247 21.80 -1.87 -8.81
CA TRP A 247 20.57 -2.61 -9.16
C TRP A 247 20.48 -2.90 -10.66
#